data_78fb529a56b96cc2a6b81b9ea64f53be
#
_entry.id   78fb529a56b96cc2a6b81b9ea64f53be
#
_cell.length_a   1.000
_cell.length_b   1.000
_cell.length_c   1.000
_cell.angle_alpha   90.00
_cell.angle_beta   90.00
_cell.angle_gamma   90.00
#
_symmetry.space_group_name_H-M   'P 1'
#
loop_
_entity.id
_entity.type
_entity.pdbx_description
1 polymer ?
#
loop_
_entity_poly.entity_id
_entity_poly.type
_entity_poly.pdbx_seq_one_letter_code
_entity_poly.pdbx_strand_id
1 'polypeptide(L)'
;MSSLLLLANQLKEVAVGYTVGLFSLILIGVSLLIILYRIVKWIIRLDEMMSEMMSVLVVQTYKQQKAKEEAEGNDKNSLISIDDSSKIIEVKDATIVVKNKKDTTTSKLGCHSAAVNTADNSIAEYKGHSCVISNTGDSSLALAADKSSNCIASCTGSKSVSECKGNFSIAANVGDYSVATSSGQYSAAINIAGYSIAESTGDYSVAVATSEKSSAKVEGKDSIAIVCGTDGKAAGSLGCWLILTEREEWNGETYPIKDIKVIKVDGTNIKPDTWYKIIDGEVKEDGKIKE
;
A
#
# COMPACT_ATOMS: atom_id res chain seq x y z
N MET A 1 1.06 -76.74 -14.03
CA MET A 1 -0.17 -75.95 -13.74
C MET A 1 -0.18 -75.40 -12.32
N SER A 2 0.39 -76.00 -11.32
CA SER A 2 0.40 -75.51 -9.91
C SER A 2 1.22 -74.23 -9.66
N SER A 3 2.37 -74.04 -10.36
CA SER A 3 3.25 -72.90 -10.19
C SER A 3 2.70 -71.59 -10.78
N LEU A 4 1.95 -71.71 -11.86
CA LEU A 4 1.28 -70.52 -12.49
C LEU A 4 0.12 -70.00 -11.65
N LEU A 5 -0.60 -70.91 -10.96
CA LEU A 5 -1.70 -70.58 -10.04
C LEU A 5 -1.17 -69.88 -8.78
N LEU A 6 -0.03 -70.29 -8.28
CA LEU A 6 0.66 -69.76 -7.11
C LEU A 6 1.14 -68.31 -7.42
N LEU A 7 1.74 -68.12 -8.60
CA LEU A 7 2.21 -66.82 -9.06
C LEU A 7 1.04 -65.83 -9.26
N ALA A 8 -0.08 -66.29 -9.82
CA ALA A 8 -1.29 -65.47 -10.01
C ALA A 8 -1.90 -65.03 -8.67
N ASN A 9 -1.90 -65.92 -7.65
CA ASN A 9 -2.36 -65.58 -6.32
C ASN A 9 -1.43 -64.54 -5.62
N GLN A 10 -0.11 -64.71 -5.74
CA GLN A 10 0.85 -63.75 -5.20
C GLN A 10 0.70 -62.34 -5.86
N LEU A 11 0.55 -62.30 -7.18
CA LEU A 11 0.30 -61.03 -7.90
C LEU A 11 -1.01 -60.39 -7.48
N LYS A 12 -2.04 -61.19 -7.19
CA LYS A 12 -3.33 -60.65 -6.72
C LYS A 12 -3.23 -60.09 -5.31
N GLU A 13 -2.50 -60.67 -4.40
CA GLU A 13 -2.27 -60.15 -3.06
C GLU A 13 -1.43 -58.88 -3.07
N VAL A 14 -0.42 -58.81 -3.92
CA VAL A 14 0.38 -57.60 -4.13
C VAL A 14 -0.46 -56.47 -4.70
N ALA A 15 -1.29 -56.75 -5.71
CA ALA A 15 -2.19 -55.76 -6.28
C ALA A 15 -3.23 -55.19 -5.30
N VAL A 16 -3.79 -56.10 -4.44
CA VAL A 16 -4.71 -55.68 -3.36
C VAL A 16 -3.97 -54.85 -2.31
N GLY A 17 -2.75 -55.18 -1.95
CA GLY A 17 -1.92 -54.40 -1.02
C GLY A 17 -1.63 -53.01 -1.54
N TYR A 18 -1.30 -52.87 -2.83
CA TYR A 18 -1.10 -51.54 -3.49
C TYR A 18 -2.36 -50.72 -3.53
N THR A 19 -3.51 -51.32 -3.84
CA THR A 19 -4.80 -50.57 -3.89
C THR A 19 -5.23 -50.11 -2.49
N VAL A 20 -5.08 -50.90 -1.46
CA VAL A 20 -5.36 -50.54 -0.06
C VAL A 20 -4.41 -49.44 0.42
N GLY A 21 -3.12 -49.54 0.09
CA GLY A 21 -2.13 -48.50 0.40
C GLY A 21 -2.44 -47.17 -0.27
N LEU A 22 -2.82 -47.18 -1.54
CA LEU A 22 -3.22 -45.99 -2.29
C LEU A 22 -4.49 -45.35 -1.70
N PHE A 23 -5.49 -46.15 -1.35
CA PHE A 23 -6.70 -45.68 -0.71
C PHE A 23 -6.43 -45.04 0.66
N SER A 24 -5.53 -45.60 1.45
CA SER A 24 -5.12 -45.06 2.74
C SER A 24 -4.41 -43.72 2.58
N LEU A 25 -3.53 -43.55 1.60
CA LEU A 25 -2.85 -42.30 1.27
C LEU A 25 -3.82 -41.22 0.82
N ILE A 26 -4.81 -41.57 0.00
CA ILE A 26 -5.86 -40.63 -0.43
C ILE A 26 -6.69 -40.17 0.76
N LEU A 27 -7.09 -41.07 1.65
CA LEU A 27 -7.86 -40.75 2.87
C LEU A 27 -7.06 -39.81 3.81
N ILE A 28 -5.77 -40.05 3.98
CA ILE A 28 -4.88 -39.20 4.76
C ILE A 28 -4.78 -37.82 4.11
N GLY A 29 -4.60 -37.74 2.79
CA GLY A 29 -4.54 -36.50 2.03
C GLY A 29 -5.82 -35.67 2.15
N VAL A 30 -6.98 -36.31 2.01
CA VAL A 30 -8.30 -35.64 2.19
C VAL A 30 -8.48 -35.16 3.63
N SER A 31 -8.08 -35.95 4.61
CA SER A 31 -8.15 -35.55 6.03
C SER A 31 -7.26 -34.35 6.33
N LEU A 32 -6.06 -34.29 5.78
CA LEU A 32 -5.15 -33.16 5.90
C LEU A 32 -5.73 -31.89 5.24
N LEU A 33 -6.34 -32.01 4.07
CA LEU A 33 -7.01 -30.91 3.39
C LEU A 33 -8.19 -30.35 4.21
N ILE A 34 -8.98 -31.22 4.84
CA ILE A 34 -10.08 -30.80 5.72
C ILE A 34 -9.55 -30.06 6.95
N ILE A 35 -8.47 -30.57 7.55
CA ILE A 35 -7.83 -29.92 8.70
C ILE A 35 -7.29 -28.54 8.28
N LEU A 36 -6.59 -28.46 7.16
CA LEU A 36 -6.05 -27.20 6.62
C LEU A 36 -7.18 -26.19 6.36
N TYR A 37 -8.26 -26.61 5.73
CA TYR A 37 -9.44 -25.77 5.50
C TYR A 37 -10.04 -25.25 6.82
N ARG A 38 -10.14 -26.09 7.86
CA ARG A 38 -10.61 -25.66 9.17
C ARG A 38 -9.68 -24.65 9.84
N ILE A 39 -8.37 -24.84 9.72
CA ILE A 39 -7.36 -23.92 10.25
C ILE A 39 -7.46 -22.56 9.55
N VAL A 40 -7.54 -22.54 8.22
CA VAL A 40 -7.70 -21.31 7.44
C VAL A 40 -8.98 -20.56 7.84
N LYS A 41 -10.09 -21.29 7.95
CA LYS A 41 -11.37 -20.70 8.38
C LYS A 41 -11.33 -20.18 9.81
N TRP A 42 -10.58 -20.82 10.69
CA TRP A 42 -10.36 -20.38 12.06
C TRP A 42 -9.49 -19.14 12.12
N ILE A 43 -8.43 -19.05 11.29
CA ILE A 43 -7.57 -17.87 11.17
C ILE A 43 -8.38 -16.67 10.66
N ILE A 44 -9.22 -16.85 9.64
CA ILE A 44 -10.09 -15.76 9.12
C ILE A 44 -11.03 -15.26 10.22
N ARG A 45 -11.65 -16.17 11.00
CA ARG A 45 -12.50 -15.77 12.13
C ARG A 45 -11.76 -15.05 13.25
N LEU A 46 -10.50 -15.45 13.51
CA LEU A 46 -9.64 -14.75 14.46
C LEU A 46 -9.33 -13.33 13.99
N ASP A 47 -9.07 -13.14 12.71
CA ASP A 47 -8.80 -11.83 12.11
C ASP A 47 -10.04 -10.91 12.20
N GLU A 48 -11.23 -11.42 11.86
CA GLU A 48 -12.49 -10.70 12.03
C GLU A 48 -12.74 -10.31 13.49
N MET A 49 -12.55 -11.25 14.42
CA MET A 49 -12.76 -11.01 15.86
C MET A 49 -11.72 -10.05 16.44
N MET A 50 -10.46 -10.12 15.99
CA MET A 50 -9.41 -9.17 16.35
C MET A 50 -9.71 -7.76 15.82
N SER A 51 -10.20 -7.65 14.59
CA SER A 51 -10.62 -6.39 13.99
C SER A 51 -11.78 -5.76 14.76
N GLU A 52 -12.80 -6.54 15.14
CA GLU A 52 -13.90 -6.07 15.97
C GLU A 52 -13.44 -5.66 17.37
N MET A 53 -12.60 -6.46 18.03
CA MET A 53 -12.03 -6.11 19.34
C MET A 53 -11.19 -4.83 19.28
N MET A 54 -10.36 -4.68 18.24
CA MET A 54 -9.56 -3.48 18.05
C MET A 54 -10.43 -2.24 17.83
N SER A 55 -11.50 -2.36 17.04
CA SER A 55 -12.44 -1.26 16.83
C SER A 55 -13.14 -0.84 18.12
N VAL A 56 -13.60 -1.80 18.93
CA VAL A 56 -14.20 -1.55 20.24
C VAL A 56 -13.18 -0.95 21.22
N LEU A 57 -11.96 -1.46 21.24
CA LEU A 57 -10.89 -0.95 22.10
C LEU A 57 -10.54 0.50 21.75
N VAL A 58 -10.41 0.81 20.46
CA VAL A 58 -10.15 2.19 19.98
C VAL A 58 -11.28 3.12 20.39
N VAL A 59 -12.54 2.71 20.22
CA VAL A 59 -13.70 3.53 20.66
C VAL A 59 -13.76 3.68 22.16
N GLN A 60 -13.46 2.65 22.92
CA GLN A 60 -13.43 2.73 24.39
C GLN A 60 -12.29 3.60 24.89
N THR A 61 -11.09 3.46 24.31
CA THR A 61 -9.93 4.29 24.65
C THR A 61 -10.22 5.77 24.33
N TYR A 62 -10.81 6.04 23.17
CA TYR A 62 -11.24 7.38 22.77
C TYR A 62 -12.28 7.96 23.76
N LYS A 63 -13.30 7.17 24.16
CA LYS A 63 -14.32 7.60 25.14
C LYS A 63 -13.70 7.85 26.52
N GLN A 64 -12.79 7.01 26.98
CA GLN A 64 -12.09 7.18 28.25
C GLN A 64 -11.16 8.40 28.23
N GLN A 65 -10.47 8.62 27.11
CA GLN A 65 -9.61 9.79 26.95
C GLN A 65 -10.44 11.08 26.93
N LYS A 66 -11.55 11.08 26.18
CA LYS A 66 -12.48 12.21 26.13
C LYS A 66 -13.12 12.51 27.50
N ALA A 67 -13.51 11.48 28.24
CA ALA A 67 -14.03 11.66 29.60
C ALA A 67 -13.00 12.17 30.59
N LYS A 68 -11.72 11.80 30.44
CA LYS A 68 -10.60 12.36 31.22
C LYS A 68 -10.35 13.82 30.87
N GLU A 69 -10.36 14.17 29.59
CA GLU A 69 -10.17 15.54 29.11
C GLU A 69 -11.30 16.47 29.56
N GLU A 70 -12.55 15.99 29.56
CA GLU A 70 -13.71 16.70 30.10
C GLU A 70 -13.65 16.88 31.61
N ALA A 71 -13.07 15.92 32.35
CA ALA A 71 -12.90 15.99 33.81
C ALA A 71 -11.75 16.90 34.27
N GLU A 72 -10.71 17.06 33.44
CA GLU A 72 -9.54 17.88 33.72
C GLU A 72 -9.71 19.35 33.27
N GLY A 73 -10.85 19.72 32.66
CA GLY A 73 -11.14 21.09 32.24
C GLY A 73 -10.16 21.66 31.20
N ASN A 74 -9.40 20.80 30.55
CA ASN A 74 -8.38 21.16 29.59
C ASN A 74 -8.92 20.88 28.17
N ASP A 75 -9.59 21.84 27.61
CA ASP A 75 -10.13 21.85 26.25
C ASP A 75 -8.97 21.90 25.22
N LYS A 76 -8.19 20.80 25.14
CA LYS A 76 -7.04 20.67 24.20
C LYS A 76 -7.40 20.08 22.86
N ASN A 77 -8.61 19.59 22.67
CA ASN A 77 -9.12 19.09 21.39
C ASN A 77 -10.13 20.06 20.75
N SER A 78 -9.74 21.30 20.55
CA SER A 78 -10.60 22.24 19.81
C SER A 78 -10.65 21.85 18.33
N LEU A 79 -11.83 21.44 17.85
CA LEU A 79 -12.13 21.40 16.43
C LEU A 79 -12.23 22.86 15.93
N ILE A 80 -11.19 23.36 15.31
CA ILE A 80 -11.22 24.69 14.70
C ILE A 80 -11.73 24.51 13.28
N SER A 81 -12.99 24.88 13.04
CA SER A 81 -13.57 25.01 11.70
C SER A 81 -13.39 26.44 11.23
N ILE A 82 -12.69 26.63 10.12
CA ILE A 82 -12.46 27.94 9.53
C ILE A 82 -13.23 28.02 8.24
N ASP A 83 -14.28 28.81 8.23
CA ASP A 83 -15.13 29.05 7.05
C ASP A 83 -14.66 30.22 6.21
N ASP A 84 -13.74 31.04 6.67
CA ASP A 84 -13.31 32.24 5.96
C ASP A 84 -11.80 32.50 5.93
N SER A 85 -11.39 32.94 4.77
CA SER A 85 -10.14 33.48 4.26
C SER A 85 -8.83 33.33 5.02
N SER A 86 -7.93 32.62 4.33
CA SER A 86 -6.48 32.86 4.26
C SER A 86 -5.74 33.19 5.55
N LYS A 87 -4.92 32.36 5.93
CA LYS A 87 -3.60 32.41 6.52
C LYS A 87 -3.36 31.36 7.57
N ILE A 88 -2.10 30.97 7.60
CA ILE A 88 -1.44 30.07 8.54
C ILE A 88 -2.06 30.19 9.93
N ILE A 89 -2.65 29.08 10.38
CA ILE A 89 -3.02 28.95 11.77
C ILE A 89 -2.03 28.01 12.40
N GLU A 90 -1.20 28.51 13.26
CA GLU A 90 -0.36 27.71 14.11
C GLU A 90 -1.18 27.33 15.36
N VAL A 91 -1.62 26.09 15.42
CA VAL A 91 -2.37 25.56 16.57
C VAL A 91 -1.63 24.35 17.09
N LYS A 92 -1.38 24.28 18.38
CA LYS A 92 -0.81 23.11 19.06
C LYS A 92 -1.93 22.17 19.48
N ASP A 93 -1.75 20.89 19.18
CA ASP A 93 -2.59 19.78 19.66
C ASP A 93 -4.11 19.90 19.41
N ALA A 94 -4.53 20.25 18.18
CA ALA A 94 -5.94 20.27 17.78
C ALA A 94 -6.14 19.74 16.36
N THR A 95 -7.35 19.32 16.00
CA THR A 95 -7.74 19.00 14.62
C THR A 95 -8.17 20.27 13.91
N ILE A 96 -7.51 20.61 12.81
CA ILE A 96 -7.89 21.75 11.97
C ILE A 96 -8.60 21.23 10.73
N VAL A 97 -9.81 21.68 10.51
CA VAL A 97 -10.58 21.40 9.29
C VAL A 97 -10.85 22.72 8.57
N VAL A 98 -10.33 22.87 7.36
CA VAL A 98 -10.64 24.00 6.49
C VAL A 98 -11.61 23.52 5.42
N LYS A 99 -12.78 24.12 5.36
CA LYS A 99 -13.82 23.80 4.37
C LYS A 99 -13.97 24.88 3.33
N ASN A 100 -14.08 24.44 2.08
CA ASN A 100 -14.59 25.23 0.94
C ASN A 100 -13.87 26.54 0.61
N LYS A 101 -12.54 26.59 0.74
CA LYS A 101 -11.83 27.78 0.29
C LYS A 101 -10.67 27.46 -0.65
N LYS A 102 -10.66 28.19 -1.76
CA LYS A 102 -9.61 28.17 -2.77
C LYS A 102 -8.36 28.83 -2.22
N ASP A 103 -7.18 28.32 -2.59
CA ASP A 103 -5.88 28.90 -2.27
C ASP A 103 -5.56 29.00 -0.75
N THR A 104 -5.94 28.01 0.04
CA THR A 104 -5.67 28.02 1.50
C THR A 104 -4.44 27.21 1.89
N THR A 105 -3.68 27.74 2.83
CA THR A 105 -2.57 27.03 3.48
C THR A 105 -2.91 26.76 4.93
N THR A 106 -2.89 25.49 5.32
CA THR A 106 -3.05 25.06 6.71
C THR A 106 -1.72 24.50 7.18
N SER A 107 -1.10 25.12 8.18
CA SER A 107 0.15 24.62 8.76
C SER A 107 -0.02 24.34 10.23
N LYS A 108 0.51 23.22 10.71
CA LYS A 108 0.38 22.80 12.09
C LYS A 108 1.66 22.24 12.66
N LEU A 109 1.90 22.52 13.97
CA LEU A 109 2.97 21.98 14.79
C LEU A 109 2.36 21.22 15.97
N GLY A 110 2.88 20.03 16.30
CA GLY A 110 2.44 19.24 17.43
C GLY A 110 2.49 17.74 17.17
N CYS A 111 1.95 16.94 18.09
CA CYS A 111 1.86 15.49 17.96
C CYS A 111 0.38 15.06 17.95
N HIS A 112 0.08 13.90 17.32
CA HIS A 112 -1.25 13.29 17.33
C HIS A 112 -2.38 14.19 16.79
N SER A 113 -2.18 14.75 15.60
CA SER A 113 -3.11 15.75 15.06
C SER A 113 -3.49 15.50 13.61
N ALA A 114 -4.59 16.09 13.17
CA ALA A 114 -5.03 16.03 11.77
C ALA A 114 -5.13 17.43 11.16
N ALA A 115 -4.71 17.56 9.90
CA ALA A 115 -4.94 18.73 9.07
C ALA A 115 -5.75 18.29 7.84
N VAL A 116 -6.94 18.86 7.65
CA VAL A 116 -7.82 18.50 6.53
C VAL A 116 -8.15 19.76 5.73
N ASN A 117 -7.97 19.71 4.43
CA ASN A 117 -8.35 20.78 3.51
C ASN A 117 -9.22 20.21 2.39
N THR A 118 -10.29 20.91 2.02
CA THR A 118 -11.25 20.45 1.01
C THR A 118 -11.29 21.33 -0.23
N ALA A 119 -10.51 22.40 -0.27
CA ALA A 119 -10.50 23.36 -1.38
C ALA A 119 -9.41 23.05 -2.42
N ASP A 120 -9.64 23.47 -3.66
CA ASP A 120 -8.65 23.40 -4.73
C ASP A 120 -7.47 24.35 -4.49
N ASN A 121 -6.30 24.01 -5.07
CA ASN A 121 -5.05 24.75 -4.93
C ASN A 121 -4.62 24.99 -3.49
N SER A 122 -4.86 24.04 -2.63
CA SER A 122 -4.68 24.18 -1.18
C SER A 122 -3.48 23.43 -0.67
N ILE A 123 -2.88 23.91 0.41
CA ILE A 123 -1.75 23.27 1.09
C ILE A 123 -2.15 22.90 2.50
N ALA A 124 -2.01 21.64 2.86
CA ALA A 124 -2.04 21.16 4.23
C ALA A 124 -0.64 20.71 4.62
N GLU A 125 0.00 21.43 5.52
CA GLU A 125 1.34 21.12 6.01
C GLU A 125 1.31 20.75 7.49
N TYR A 126 2.11 19.79 7.86
CA TYR A 126 2.24 19.35 9.24
C TYR A 126 3.70 19.13 9.64
N LYS A 127 4.07 19.60 10.82
CA LYS A 127 5.39 19.43 11.44
C LYS A 127 5.23 18.79 12.81
N GLY A 128 5.42 17.49 12.91
CA GLY A 128 5.28 16.73 14.17
C GLY A 128 5.18 15.23 13.95
N HIS A 129 4.94 14.47 15.00
CA HIS A 129 4.83 13.01 14.93
C HIS A 129 3.36 12.56 14.96
N SER A 130 3.09 11.40 14.33
CA SER A 130 1.78 10.74 14.35
C SER A 130 0.64 11.64 13.84
N CYS A 131 0.75 12.11 12.61
CA CYS A 131 -0.21 13.03 12.01
C CYS A 131 -0.96 12.43 10.83
N VAL A 132 -2.15 12.95 10.57
CA VAL A 132 -2.92 12.71 9.35
C VAL A 132 -3.14 14.03 8.63
N ILE A 133 -2.76 14.06 7.36
CA ILE A 133 -2.93 15.23 6.49
C ILE A 133 -3.77 14.78 5.31
N SER A 134 -4.86 15.48 5.02
CA SER A 134 -5.75 15.15 3.92
C SER A 134 -6.12 16.39 3.10
N ASN A 135 -5.97 16.29 1.80
CA ASN A 135 -6.47 17.25 0.84
C ASN A 135 -7.43 16.57 -0.14
N THR A 136 -8.61 17.14 -0.35
CA THR A 136 -9.59 16.59 -1.30
C THR A 136 -9.77 17.43 -2.55
N GLY A 137 -9.26 18.65 -2.57
CA GLY A 137 -9.31 19.55 -3.73
C GLY A 137 -8.26 19.22 -4.79
N ASP A 138 -8.52 19.66 -6.04
CA ASP A 138 -7.58 19.51 -7.14
C ASP A 138 -6.36 20.44 -6.99
N SER A 139 -5.23 20.06 -7.58
CA SER A 139 -3.98 20.82 -7.55
C SER A 139 -3.49 21.16 -6.14
N SER A 140 -3.70 20.25 -5.20
CA SER A 140 -3.47 20.46 -3.78
C SER A 140 -2.22 19.72 -3.27
N LEU A 141 -1.66 20.18 -2.15
CA LEU A 141 -0.47 19.61 -1.51
C LEU A 141 -0.79 19.15 -0.08
N ALA A 142 -0.52 17.89 0.23
CA ALA A 142 -0.51 17.36 1.58
C ALA A 142 0.94 17.04 1.98
N LEU A 143 1.51 17.76 2.93
CA LEU A 143 2.92 17.70 3.29
C LEU A 143 3.13 17.35 4.76
N ALA A 144 3.65 16.16 5.05
CA ALA A 144 4.25 15.83 6.34
C ALA A 144 5.73 16.22 6.30
N ALA A 145 6.02 17.47 6.72
CA ALA A 145 7.34 18.06 6.63
C ALA A 145 8.24 17.59 7.77
N ASP A 146 9.54 17.53 7.49
CA ASP A 146 10.64 17.28 8.43
C ASP A 146 10.41 16.17 9.45
N LYS A 147 11.15 15.09 9.43
CA LYS A 147 11.26 14.02 10.47
C LYS A 147 9.95 13.61 11.19
N SER A 148 8.80 13.98 10.63
CA SER A 148 7.47 13.61 11.11
C SER A 148 7.27 12.10 10.94
N SER A 149 7.60 11.30 11.94
CA SER A 149 7.41 9.85 11.87
C SER A 149 5.95 9.46 12.11
N ASN A 150 5.54 8.30 11.54
CA ASN A 150 4.19 7.76 11.67
C ASN A 150 3.10 8.69 11.12
N CYS A 151 3.36 9.33 9.99
CA CYS A 151 2.43 10.28 9.39
C CYS A 151 1.78 9.71 8.12
N ILE A 152 0.58 10.18 7.84
CA ILE A 152 -0.13 9.89 6.58
C ILE A 152 -0.41 11.22 5.89
N ALA A 153 0.07 11.38 4.66
CA ALA A 153 -0.30 12.47 3.78
C ALA A 153 -1.12 11.92 2.61
N SER A 154 -2.32 12.42 2.39
CA SER A 154 -3.22 11.94 1.35
C SER A 154 -3.84 13.06 0.53
N CYS A 155 -3.88 12.88 -0.80
CA CYS A 155 -4.64 13.75 -1.70
C CYS A 155 -5.60 12.91 -2.53
N THR A 156 -6.84 13.36 -2.70
CA THR A 156 -7.83 12.70 -3.56
C THR A 156 -8.13 13.48 -4.84
N GLY A 157 -7.77 14.75 -4.91
CA GLY A 157 -7.91 15.58 -6.11
C GLY A 157 -6.83 15.30 -7.16
N SER A 158 -7.15 15.60 -8.43
CA SER A 158 -6.22 15.46 -9.55
C SER A 158 -5.10 16.51 -9.50
N LYS A 159 -3.95 16.18 -10.10
CA LYS A 159 -2.75 17.06 -10.14
C LYS A 159 -2.24 17.45 -8.75
N SER A 160 -2.44 16.59 -7.79
CA SER A 160 -2.13 16.84 -6.39
C SER A 160 -0.84 16.12 -5.96
N VAL A 161 -0.22 16.61 -4.90
CA VAL A 161 1.00 16.04 -4.35
C VAL A 161 0.80 15.65 -2.90
N SER A 162 1.18 14.43 -2.54
CA SER A 162 1.33 14.02 -1.15
C SER A 162 2.78 13.68 -0.85
N GLU A 163 3.33 14.26 0.19
CA GLU A 163 4.73 14.08 0.56
C GLU A 163 4.88 13.75 2.04
N CYS A 164 5.61 12.66 2.35
CA CYS A 164 6.00 12.29 3.69
C CYS A 164 7.52 12.17 3.80
N LYS A 165 8.14 12.96 4.69
CA LYS A 165 9.61 12.95 4.91
C LYS A 165 10.06 12.07 6.08
N GLY A 166 9.17 11.69 6.95
CA GLY A 166 9.49 10.90 8.15
C GLY A 166 9.42 9.39 7.93
N ASN A 167 10.04 8.67 8.87
CA ASN A 167 10.04 7.21 8.87
C ASN A 167 8.63 6.65 9.21
N PHE A 168 8.36 5.41 8.77
CA PHE A 168 7.09 4.72 9.02
C PHE A 168 5.87 5.53 8.55
N SER A 169 5.98 6.22 7.43
CA SER A 169 4.97 7.16 6.94
C SER A 169 4.41 6.74 5.58
N ILE A 170 3.21 7.21 5.25
CA ILE A 170 2.54 6.89 4.00
C ILE A 170 2.18 8.18 3.27
N ALA A 171 2.61 8.31 2.02
CA ALA A 171 2.12 9.30 1.08
C ALA A 171 1.20 8.60 0.08
N ALA A 172 -0.07 9.05 -0.04
CA ALA A 172 -1.05 8.40 -0.90
C ALA A 172 -1.83 9.39 -1.76
N ASN A 173 -2.04 9.07 -3.03
CA ASN A 173 -2.88 9.84 -3.95
C ASN A 173 -3.89 8.95 -4.67
N VAL A 174 -5.08 9.51 -4.93
CA VAL A 174 -6.15 8.85 -5.68
C VAL A 174 -6.47 9.60 -6.99
N GLY A 175 -6.12 10.87 -7.10
CA GLY A 175 -6.39 11.68 -8.30
C GLY A 175 -5.38 11.49 -9.43
N ASP A 176 -5.82 11.62 -10.67
CA ASP A 176 -4.97 11.52 -11.86
C ASP A 176 -3.89 12.60 -11.93
N TYR A 177 -2.78 12.30 -12.62
CA TYR A 177 -1.64 13.22 -12.76
C TYR A 177 -1.02 13.65 -11.44
N SER A 178 -1.10 12.82 -10.42
CA SER A 178 -0.68 13.13 -9.05
C SER A 178 0.66 12.49 -8.69
N VAL A 179 1.33 13.04 -7.69
CA VAL A 179 2.62 12.53 -7.22
C VAL A 179 2.53 12.18 -5.74
N ALA A 180 2.90 10.95 -5.39
CA ALA A 180 3.10 10.53 -4.02
C ALA A 180 4.59 10.32 -3.76
N THR A 181 5.15 11.01 -2.77
CA THR A 181 6.57 10.94 -2.45
C THR A 181 6.79 10.57 -0.99
N SER A 182 7.67 9.60 -0.75
CA SER A 182 8.09 9.23 0.60
C SER A 182 9.61 9.15 0.68
N SER A 183 10.21 9.87 1.62
CA SER A 183 11.68 9.86 1.80
C SER A 183 12.15 9.20 3.09
N GLY A 184 11.26 8.83 3.99
CA GLY A 184 11.60 8.14 5.22
C GLY A 184 11.83 6.64 5.04
N GLN A 185 12.57 6.04 5.96
CA GLN A 185 12.74 4.58 6.00
C GLN A 185 11.43 3.88 6.39
N TYR A 186 11.25 2.65 5.90
CA TYR A 186 10.05 1.84 6.17
C TYR A 186 8.74 2.56 5.79
N SER A 187 8.76 3.32 4.72
CA SER A 187 7.66 4.18 4.31
C SER A 187 7.07 3.74 2.97
N ALA A 188 5.89 4.22 2.64
CA ALA A 188 5.25 3.89 1.38
C ALA A 188 4.81 5.14 0.61
N ALA A 189 5.01 5.11 -0.71
CA ALA A 189 4.41 6.03 -1.66
C ALA A 189 3.40 5.27 -2.52
N ILE A 190 2.13 5.70 -2.56
CA ILE A 190 1.06 4.96 -3.22
C ILE A 190 0.28 5.89 -4.14
N ASN A 191 0.15 5.51 -5.41
CA ASN A 191 -0.75 6.15 -6.37
C ASN A 191 -1.74 5.15 -6.93
N ILE A 192 -3.02 5.49 -6.89
CA ILE A 192 -4.11 4.62 -7.35
C ILE A 192 -4.64 5.06 -8.73
N ALA A 193 -4.47 6.33 -9.10
CA ALA A 193 -4.98 6.88 -10.34
C ALA A 193 -3.97 6.92 -11.50
N GLY A 194 -4.44 7.16 -12.72
CA GLY A 194 -3.66 7.13 -13.94
C GLY A 194 -2.67 8.27 -14.11
N TYR A 195 -1.67 8.08 -14.95
CA TYR A 195 -0.64 9.07 -15.29
C TYR A 195 0.09 9.64 -14.06
N SER A 196 0.18 8.87 -13.00
CA SER A 196 0.67 9.31 -11.70
C SER A 196 2.02 8.69 -11.34
N ILE A 197 2.73 9.30 -10.41
CA ILE A 197 4.06 8.84 -9.99
C ILE A 197 4.04 8.53 -8.50
N ALA A 198 4.48 7.33 -8.13
CA ALA A 198 4.81 6.97 -6.76
C ALA A 198 6.34 6.88 -6.63
N GLU A 199 6.93 7.65 -5.73
CA GLU A 199 8.39 7.68 -5.53
C GLU A 199 8.76 7.49 -4.07
N SER A 200 9.67 6.54 -3.79
CA SER A 200 10.22 6.36 -2.45
C SER A 200 11.73 6.38 -2.49
N THR A 201 12.34 7.29 -1.72
CA THR A 201 13.81 7.42 -1.62
C THR A 201 14.37 6.83 -0.32
N GLY A 202 13.51 6.43 0.62
CA GLY A 202 13.93 5.82 1.88
C GLY A 202 14.27 4.33 1.74
N ASP A 203 15.14 3.84 2.63
CA ASP A 203 15.49 2.42 2.71
C ASP A 203 14.29 1.57 3.19
N TYR A 204 14.23 0.31 2.76
CA TYR A 204 13.19 -0.66 3.14
C TYR A 204 11.76 -0.16 2.86
N SER A 205 11.59 0.55 1.77
CA SER A 205 10.38 1.28 1.44
C SER A 205 9.71 0.74 0.18
N VAL A 206 8.47 1.13 -0.05
CA VAL A 206 7.69 0.66 -1.20
C VAL A 206 7.11 1.84 -1.97
N ALA A 207 7.22 1.76 -3.30
CA ALA A 207 6.48 2.63 -4.22
C ALA A 207 5.47 1.79 -5.01
N VAL A 208 4.18 2.19 -5.02
CA VAL A 208 3.10 1.46 -5.69
C VAL A 208 2.35 2.37 -6.64
N ALA A 209 2.22 1.95 -7.90
CA ALA A 209 1.39 2.60 -8.91
C ALA A 209 0.44 1.58 -9.55
N THR A 210 -0.88 1.78 -9.42
CA THR A 210 -1.85 0.74 -9.75
C THR A 210 -2.65 0.97 -11.03
N SER A 211 -2.67 2.19 -11.56
CA SER A 211 -3.49 2.55 -12.72
C SER A 211 -2.66 2.71 -14.01
N GLU A 212 -3.35 3.05 -15.10
CA GLU A 212 -2.74 3.15 -16.43
C GLU A 212 -1.64 4.22 -16.50
N LYS A 213 -0.59 3.95 -17.27
CA LYS A 213 0.54 4.86 -17.56
C LYS A 213 1.16 5.50 -16.33
N SER A 214 1.05 4.81 -15.21
CA SER A 214 1.62 5.27 -13.93
C SER A 214 3.00 4.67 -13.71
N SER A 215 3.80 5.33 -12.88
CA SER A 215 5.19 4.97 -12.65
C SER A 215 5.46 4.79 -11.16
N ALA A 216 6.25 3.78 -10.82
CA ALA A 216 6.75 3.56 -9.47
C ALA A 216 8.28 3.60 -9.47
N LYS A 217 8.89 4.38 -8.56
CA LYS A 217 10.35 4.52 -8.44
C LYS A 217 10.79 4.34 -7.00
N VAL A 218 11.88 3.59 -6.81
CA VAL A 218 12.54 3.45 -5.51
C VAL A 218 14.04 3.71 -5.62
N GLU A 219 14.59 4.42 -4.64
CA GLU A 219 16.03 4.73 -4.57
C GLU A 219 16.72 4.13 -3.35
N GLY A 220 16.00 3.95 -2.25
CA GLY A 220 16.54 3.40 -1.01
C GLY A 220 16.89 1.92 -1.10
N LYS A 221 17.79 1.47 -0.22
CA LYS A 221 18.25 0.07 -0.18
C LYS A 221 17.09 -0.87 0.16
N ASP A 222 17.15 -2.07 -0.43
CA ASP A 222 16.20 -3.16 -0.16
C ASP A 222 14.72 -2.73 -0.29
N SER A 223 14.45 -1.86 -1.26
CA SER A 223 13.14 -1.28 -1.53
C SER A 223 12.48 -1.91 -2.76
N ILE A 224 11.16 -1.77 -2.87
CA ILE A 224 10.37 -2.43 -3.91
C ILE A 224 9.53 -1.40 -4.66
N ALA A 225 9.62 -1.37 -5.99
CA ALA A 225 8.71 -0.66 -6.87
C ALA A 225 7.70 -1.62 -7.47
N ILE A 226 6.40 -1.31 -7.37
CA ILE A 226 5.29 -2.16 -7.84
C ILE A 226 4.44 -1.38 -8.83
N VAL A 227 4.21 -1.97 -10.00
CA VAL A 227 3.34 -1.42 -11.02
C VAL A 227 2.30 -2.46 -11.43
N CYS A 228 1.02 -2.11 -11.32
CA CYS A 228 -0.10 -3.02 -11.63
C CYS A 228 -0.96 -2.54 -12.80
N GLY A 229 -0.81 -1.31 -13.27
CA GLY A 229 -1.61 -0.72 -14.34
C GLY A 229 -1.18 -1.11 -15.74
N THR A 230 -2.03 -0.79 -16.72
CA THR A 230 -1.69 -0.92 -18.15
C THR A 230 -0.61 0.11 -18.50
N ASP A 231 0.38 -0.31 -19.29
CA ASP A 231 1.50 0.53 -19.75
C ASP A 231 2.26 1.24 -18.61
N GLY A 232 2.24 0.62 -17.42
CA GLY A 232 2.96 1.11 -16.26
C GLY A 232 4.44 0.74 -16.29
N LYS A 233 5.28 1.53 -15.59
CA LYS A 233 6.71 1.31 -15.55
C LYS A 233 7.31 1.50 -14.16
N ALA A 234 8.33 0.71 -13.86
CA ALA A 234 9.06 0.81 -12.60
C ALA A 234 10.55 1.08 -12.82
N ALA A 235 11.17 1.74 -11.84
CA ALA A 235 12.60 1.96 -11.79
C ALA A 235 13.11 1.84 -10.35
N GLY A 236 14.39 1.55 -10.21
CA GLY A 236 15.02 1.45 -8.89
C GLY A 236 16.53 1.58 -8.94
N SER A 237 17.12 1.88 -7.79
CA SER A 237 18.55 1.86 -7.57
C SER A 237 19.09 0.42 -7.48
N LEU A 238 20.40 0.27 -7.56
CA LEU A 238 21.06 -1.03 -7.48
C LEU A 238 20.65 -1.80 -6.22
N GLY A 239 20.23 -3.04 -6.41
CA GLY A 239 19.79 -3.94 -5.33
C GLY A 239 18.29 -3.91 -5.04
N CYS A 240 17.52 -2.93 -5.52
CA CYS A 240 16.08 -2.87 -5.40
C CYS A 240 15.37 -3.94 -6.23
N TRP A 241 14.09 -4.18 -5.91
CA TRP A 241 13.23 -5.09 -6.66
C TRP A 241 12.15 -4.32 -7.40
N LEU A 242 11.86 -4.77 -8.62
CA LEU A 242 10.78 -4.24 -9.45
C LEU A 242 9.75 -5.34 -9.67
N ILE A 243 8.48 -5.03 -9.45
CA ILE A 243 7.34 -5.88 -9.78
C ILE A 243 6.58 -5.18 -10.89
N LEU A 244 6.61 -5.79 -12.07
CA LEU A 244 6.02 -5.28 -13.29
C LEU A 244 4.84 -6.16 -13.69
N THR A 245 3.76 -5.55 -14.18
CA THR A 245 2.58 -6.26 -14.68
C THR A 245 2.34 -5.89 -16.13
N GLU A 246 2.10 -6.87 -16.99
CA GLU A 246 1.53 -6.70 -18.33
C GLU A 246 0.05 -7.06 -18.28
N ARG A 247 -0.77 -6.24 -18.91
CA ARG A 247 -2.20 -6.51 -19.02
C ARG A 247 -2.60 -6.74 -20.45
N GLU A 248 -3.61 -7.56 -20.66
CA GLU A 248 -4.26 -7.76 -21.95
C GLU A 248 -5.07 -6.52 -22.35
N GLU A 249 -5.53 -6.50 -23.59
CA GLU A 249 -6.49 -5.51 -24.06
C GLU A 249 -7.82 -5.60 -23.30
N TRP A 250 -8.58 -4.54 -23.35
CA TRP A 250 -9.92 -4.47 -22.73
C TRP A 250 -10.84 -5.56 -23.29
N ASN A 251 -11.36 -6.43 -22.44
CA ASN A 251 -12.21 -7.56 -22.79
C ASN A 251 -13.73 -7.26 -22.70
N GLY A 252 -14.10 -6.01 -22.42
CA GLY A 252 -15.48 -5.59 -22.20
C GLY A 252 -15.82 -5.33 -20.73
N GLU A 253 -15.03 -5.87 -19.79
CA GLU A 253 -15.24 -5.72 -18.34
C GLU A 253 -13.98 -5.25 -17.62
N THR A 254 -12.81 -5.69 -18.05
CA THR A 254 -11.53 -5.42 -17.38
C THR A 254 -10.36 -5.51 -18.34
N TYR A 255 -9.18 -5.13 -17.92
CA TYR A 255 -7.87 -5.42 -18.51
C TYR A 255 -7.23 -6.58 -17.74
N PRO A 256 -7.39 -7.85 -18.16
CA PRO A 256 -6.83 -8.98 -17.43
C PRO A 256 -5.32 -8.90 -17.28
N ILE A 257 -4.76 -9.49 -16.24
CA ILE A 257 -3.32 -9.62 -16.10
C ILE A 257 -2.85 -10.70 -17.08
N LYS A 258 -1.93 -10.35 -17.98
CA LYS A 258 -1.29 -11.23 -18.95
C LYS A 258 -0.03 -11.86 -18.37
N ASP A 259 0.81 -11.07 -17.73
CA ASP A 259 2.08 -11.52 -17.14
C ASP A 259 2.51 -10.64 -15.95
N ILE A 260 3.31 -11.22 -15.05
CA ILE A 260 3.93 -10.53 -13.93
C ILE A 260 5.40 -10.93 -13.88
N LYS A 261 6.30 -9.96 -13.82
CA LYS A 261 7.73 -10.19 -13.62
C LYS A 261 8.19 -9.56 -12.31
N VAL A 262 8.95 -10.34 -11.56
CA VAL A 262 9.67 -9.88 -10.37
C VAL A 262 11.16 -9.92 -10.70
N ILE A 263 11.79 -8.75 -10.76
CA ILE A 263 13.16 -8.60 -11.21
C ILE A 263 13.97 -7.78 -10.21
N LYS A 264 15.25 -8.11 -10.09
CA LYS A 264 16.19 -7.36 -9.25
C LYS A 264 17.03 -6.43 -10.13
N VAL A 265 17.23 -5.20 -9.67
CA VAL A 265 18.18 -4.27 -10.29
C VAL A 265 19.58 -4.75 -9.94
N ASP A 266 20.23 -5.46 -10.88
CA ASP A 266 21.51 -6.14 -10.70
C ASP A 266 22.71 -5.34 -11.24
N GLY A 267 22.43 -4.25 -11.95
CA GLY A 267 23.43 -3.38 -12.57
C GLY A 267 24.00 -3.91 -13.90
N THR A 268 23.58 -5.10 -14.34
CA THR A 268 24.04 -5.74 -15.59
C THR A 268 22.89 -5.91 -16.57
N ASN A 269 21.96 -6.81 -16.29
CA ASN A 269 20.78 -7.03 -17.11
C ASN A 269 19.70 -5.96 -16.85
N ILE A 270 19.53 -5.62 -15.58
CA ILE A 270 18.61 -4.58 -15.12
C ILE A 270 19.44 -3.45 -14.50
N LYS A 271 19.57 -2.36 -15.25
CA LYS A 271 20.39 -1.21 -14.88
C LYS A 271 19.70 -0.34 -13.83
N PRO A 272 20.43 0.26 -12.89
CA PRO A 272 19.85 1.25 -11.99
C PRO A 272 19.39 2.50 -12.76
N ASP A 273 18.48 3.24 -12.17
CA ASP A 273 17.97 4.53 -12.65
C ASP A 273 17.45 4.49 -14.10
N THR A 274 16.90 3.33 -14.45
CA THR A 274 16.32 3.04 -15.77
C THR A 274 14.89 2.55 -15.59
N TRP A 275 13.98 3.07 -16.40
CA TRP A 275 12.59 2.64 -16.43
C TRP A 275 12.46 1.32 -17.18
N TYR A 276 11.70 0.40 -16.61
CA TYR A 276 11.37 -0.91 -17.19
C TYR A 276 9.87 -1.13 -17.22
N LYS A 277 9.39 -1.81 -18.26
CA LYS A 277 8.03 -2.34 -18.39
C LYS A 277 8.04 -3.70 -19.07
N ILE A 278 6.92 -4.41 -19.06
CA ILE A 278 6.74 -5.65 -19.81
C ILE A 278 6.09 -5.32 -21.14
N ILE A 279 6.64 -5.83 -22.22
CA ILE A 279 6.08 -5.79 -23.57
C ILE A 279 6.20 -7.19 -24.19
N ASP A 280 5.08 -7.81 -24.54
CA ASP A 280 5.00 -9.16 -25.12
C ASP A 280 5.71 -10.22 -24.23
N GLY A 281 5.50 -10.16 -22.93
CA GLY A 281 6.08 -11.08 -21.95
C GLY A 281 7.55 -10.84 -21.63
N GLU A 282 8.21 -9.84 -22.25
CA GLU A 282 9.61 -9.51 -22.04
C GLU A 282 9.78 -8.19 -21.31
N VAL A 283 10.78 -8.14 -20.40
CA VAL A 283 11.17 -6.91 -19.72
C VAL A 283 11.97 -6.04 -20.68
N LYS A 284 11.51 -4.81 -20.92
CA LYS A 284 12.16 -3.85 -21.82
C LYS A 284 12.46 -2.53 -21.12
N GLU A 285 13.59 -1.92 -21.51
CA GLU A 285 13.95 -0.56 -21.08
C GLU A 285 12.97 0.46 -21.73
N ASP A 286 12.44 1.38 -20.91
CA ASP A 286 11.54 2.48 -21.33
C ASP A 286 12.18 3.86 -21.09
N GLY A 287 13.49 3.94 -21.18
CA GLY A 287 14.29 5.16 -21.05
C GLY A 287 14.95 5.32 -19.69
N LYS A 288 15.90 6.23 -19.64
CA LYS A 288 16.61 6.62 -18.41
C LYS A 288 15.83 7.66 -17.64
N ILE A 289 15.94 7.65 -16.32
CA ILE A 289 15.50 8.75 -15.46
C ILE A 289 16.36 9.96 -15.82
N LYS A 290 15.71 11.05 -16.21
CA LYS A 290 16.42 12.33 -16.40
C LYS A 290 16.64 12.95 -15.02
N GLU A 291 17.87 13.25 -14.71
CA GLU A 291 18.28 14.03 -13.53
C GLU A 291 17.68 15.44 -13.54
#